data_ce68cdc9a598675d83f9078167dc1b08
#
_entry.id   ce68cdc9a598675d83f9078167dc1b08
#
_cell.length_a   1.000
_cell.length_b   1.000
_cell.length_c   1.000
_cell.angle_alpha   90.00
_cell.angle_beta   90.00
_cell.angle_gamma   90.00
#
_symmetry.space_group_name_H-M   'P 1'
#
loop_
_entity.id
_entity.type
_entity.pdbx_description
1 polymer ?
#
loop_
_entity_poly.entity_id
_entity_poly.type
_entity_poly.pdbx_seq_one_letter_code
_entity_poly.pdbx_strand_id
1 'polypeptide(L)'
;MRFREKLVSRIKELREEQDMQQQDLAKLLGVSRQTIYYLEKGTYTPKLTLSLNIARIFDKPTEDIFFLEPVIRDIIGSTTIDELERIADETGMDRRRIEDLRKISNSELESNYTKKELDKLSKVLGYNFQDLFED
;
A
#
# COMPACT_ATOMS: atom_id res chain seq x y z
N MET A 1 -0.81 13.01 -13.69
CA MET A 1 -1.50 11.80 -13.20
C MET A 1 -0.52 10.95 -12.40
N ARG A 2 -0.96 10.43 -11.27
CA ARG A 2 -0.09 9.65 -10.37
C ARG A 2 -0.90 8.60 -9.63
N PHE A 3 -0.22 7.62 -9.06
CA PHE A 3 -0.86 6.61 -8.23
C PHE A 3 -1.37 7.22 -6.91
N ARG A 4 -2.54 6.78 -6.48
CA ARG A 4 -2.98 6.96 -5.10
C ARG A 4 -2.20 5.98 -4.25
N GLU A 5 -1.56 6.46 -3.18
CA GLU A 5 -0.74 5.65 -2.31
C GLU A 5 -1.37 5.49 -0.94
N LYS A 6 -1.00 4.40 -0.26
CA LYS A 6 -1.40 4.14 1.12
C LYS A 6 -0.17 3.93 1.98
N LEU A 7 -0.32 4.19 3.27
CA LEU A 7 0.74 3.92 4.24
C LEU A 7 0.78 2.42 4.53
N VAL A 8 1.97 1.84 4.44
CA VAL A 8 2.23 0.44 4.80
C VAL A 8 3.13 0.42 6.03
N SER A 9 2.80 -0.45 6.99
CA SER A 9 3.55 -0.62 8.22
C SER A 9 4.12 -2.04 8.30
N ARG A 10 5.39 -2.15 8.69
CA ARG A 10 6.05 -3.43 8.96
C ARG A 10 6.20 -3.72 10.45
N ILE A 11 5.49 -2.99 11.30
CA ILE A 11 5.61 -3.13 12.75
C ILE A 11 5.31 -4.54 13.22
N LYS A 12 4.24 -5.15 12.71
CA LYS A 12 3.84 -6.50 13.11
C LYS A 12 4.96 -7.51 12.83
N GLU A 13 5.51 -7.46 11.63
CA GLU A 13 6.61 -8.33 11.20
C GLU A 13 7.83 -8.17 12.09
N LEU A 14 8.25 -6.92 12.33
CA LEU A 14 9.41 -6.62 13.16
C LEU A 14 9.19 -7.02 14.62
N ARG A 15 7.98 -6.81 15.12
CA ARG A 15 7.61 -7.20 16.49
C ARG A 15 7.68 -8.72 16.66
N GLU A 16 7.10 -9.45 15.72
CA GLU A 16 7.07 -10.91 15.76
C GLU A 16 8.47 -11.52 15.64
N GLU A 17 9.37 -10.91 14.86
CA GLU A 17 10.77 -11.32 14.78
C GLU A 17 11.48 -11.27 16.13
N GLN A 18 11.04 -10.41 17.03
CA GLN A 18 11.60 -10.25 18.38
C GLN A 18 10.77 -10.95 19.46
N ASP A 19 9.81 -11.80 19.08
CA ASP A 19 8.91 -12.49 20.00
C ASP A 19 8.17 -11.54 20.95
N MET A 20 7.82 -10.35 20.45
CA MET A 20 7.20 -9.28 21.22
C MET A 20 5.70 -9.25 20.97
N GLN A 21 4.91 -9.16 22.04
CA GLN A 21 3.47 -8.98 21.93
C GLN A 21 3.13 -7.51 21.68
N GLN A 22 1.93 -7.24 21.17
CA GLN A 22 1.46 -5.86 20.98
C GLN A 22 1.52 -5.07 22.28
N GLN A 23 1.15 -5.68 23.40
CA GLN A 23 1.17 -5.03 24.71
C GLN A 23 2.59 -4.65 25.14
N ASP A 24 3.57 -5.49 24.82
CA ASP A 24 4.97 -5.22 25.14
C ASP A 24 5.48 -3.98 24.41
N LEU A 25 5.19 -3.90 23.13
CA LEU A 25 5.57 -2.75 22.32
C LEU A 25 4.84 -1.49 22.78
N ALA A 26 3.56 -1.61 23.10
CA ALA A 26 2.75 -0.50 23.60
C ALA A 26 3.36 0.09 24.87
N LYS A 27 3.80 -0.76 25.81
CA LYS A 27 4.45 -0.32 27.04
C LYS A 27 5.77 0.41 26.77
N LEU A 28 6.58 -0.11 25.85
CA LEU A 28 7.86 0.51 25.50
C LEU A 28 7.65 1.90 24.89
N LEU A 29 6.56 2.10 24.16
CA LEU A 29 6.26 3.35 23.47
C LEU A 29 5.40 4.31 24.30
N GLY A 30 4.83 3.83 25.42
CA GLY A 30 3.93 4.65 26.24
C GLY A 30 2.59 4.91 25.58
N VAL A 31 2.09 3.99 24.77
CA VAL A 31 0.81 4.09 24.08
C VAL A 31 -0.07 2.89 24.43
N SER A 32 -1.34 2.92 24.02
CA SER A 32 -2.26 1.79 24.22
C SER A 32 -1.98 0.64 23.24
N ARG A 33 -2.34 -0.57 23.62
CA ARG A 33 -2.29 -1.74 22.71
C ARG A 33 -3.12 -1.48 21.45
N GLN A 34 -4.26 -0.81 21.60
CA GLN A 34 -5.12 -0.46 20.48
C GLN A 34 -4.42 0.43 19.46
N THR A 35 -3.58 1.37 19.93
CA THR A 35 -2.76 2.21 19.05
C THR A 35 -1.82 1.34 18.21
N ILE A 36 -1.17 0.35 18.81
CA ILE A 36 -0.30 -0.58 18.09
C ILE A 36 -1.09 -1.36 17.04
N TYR A 37 -2.27 -1.85 17.41
CA TYR A 37 -3.14 -2.57 16.49
C TYR A 37 -3.47 -1.75 15.23
N TYR A 38 -3.84 -0.48 15.41
CA TYR A 38 -4.16 0.39 14.27
C TYR A 38 -2.92 0.80 13.47
N LEU A 39 -1.77 0.96 14.14
CA LEU A 39 -0.50 1.19 13.45
C LEU A 39 -0.14 0.01 12.54
N GLU A 40 -0.32 -1.21 13.03
CA GLU A 40 -0.02 -2.43 12.27
C GLU A 40 -0.95 -2.60 11.06
N LYS A 41 -2.20 -2.14 11.19
CA LYS A 41 -3.15 -2.15 10.08
C LYS A 41 -2.92 -1.06 9.05
N GLY A 42 -2.10 -0.05 9.37
CA GLY A 42 -1.90 1.09 8.49
C GLY A 42 -3.07 2.08 8.48
N THR A 43 -4.02 1.95 9.42
CA THR A 43 -5.20 2.82 9.53
C THR A 43 -5.01 4.00 10.47
N TYR A 44 -3.86 4.07 11.13
CA TYR A 44 -3.50 5.17 12.01
C TYR A 44 -2.15 5.74 11.55
N THR A 45 -2.13 7.03 11.28
CA THR A 45 -0.89 7.74 10.90
C THR A 45 -0.18 8.19 12.16
N PRO A 46 1.01 7.67 12.49
CA PRO A 46 1.71 8.05 13.70
C PRO A 46 2.26 9.48 13.59
N LYS A 47 2.36 10.16 14.73
CA LYS A 47 3.10 11.42 14.82
C LYS A 47 4.58 11.12 14.58
N LEU A 48 5.31 12.11 14.08
CA LEU A 48 6.73 11.96 13.79
C LEU A 48 7.54 11.46 15.00
N THR A 49 7.25 11.99 16.19
CA THR A 49 7.94 11.56 17.42
C THR A 49 7.71 10.08 17.72
N LEU A 50 6.51 9.60 17.53
CA LEU A 50 6.20 8.17 17.72
C LEU A 50 6.93 7.32 16.69
N SER A 51 6.96 7.75 15.43
CA SER A 51 7.69 7.04 14.35
C SER A 51 9.18 6.95 14.65
N LEU A 52 9.79 8.03 15.14
CA LEU A 52 11.20 8.04 15.51
C LEU A 52 11.50 7.13 16.70
N ASN A 53 10.59 7.06 17.67
CA ASN A 53 10.73 6.14 18.81
C ASN A 53 10.61 4.68 18.38
N ILE A 54 9.71 4.39 17.48
CA ILE A 54 9.57 3.04 16.91
C ILE A 54 10.84 2.64 16.16
N ALA A 55 11.37 3.54 15.35
CA ALA A 55 12.63 3.33 14.62
C ALA A 55 13.78 3.02 15.57
N ARG A 56 13.83 3.71 16.70
CA ARG A 56 14.85 3.50 17.74
C ARG A 56 14.73 2.13 18.39
N ILE A 57 13.50 1.69 18.69
CA ILE A 57 13.25 0.38 19.32
C ILE A 57 13.69 -0.75 18.40
N PHE A 58 13.40 -0.65 17.10
CA PHE A 58 13.73 -1.70 16.13
C PHE A 58 15.12 -1.52 15.51
N ASP A 59 15.82 -0.44 15.85
CA ASP A 59 17.14 -0.10 15.30
C ASP A 59 17.15 -0.12 13.77
N LYS A 60 16.16 0.54 13.17
CA LYS A 60 15.97 0.64 11.73
C LYS A 60 15.57 2.06 11.36
N PRO A 61 15.93 2.50 10.13
CA PRO A 61 15.42 3.77 9.61
C PRO A 61 13.89 3.75 9.55
N THR A 62 13.27 4.90 9.72
CA THR A 62 11.81 5.04 9.66
C THR A 62 11.25 4.49 8.34
N GLU A 63 11.97 4.72 7.23
CA GLU A 63 11.57 4.30 5.89
C GLU A 63 11.52 2.78 5.70
N ASP A 64 12.24 2.04 6.56
CA ASP A 64 12.21 0.57 6.55
C ASP A 64 11.00 0.02 7.32
N ILE A 65 10.37 0.87 8.14
CA ILE A 65 9.23 0.48 8.99
C ILE A 65 7.92 0.97 8.37
N PHE A 66 7.91 2.19 7.85
CA PHE A 66 6.74 2.81 7.23
C PHE A 66 7.10 3.26 5.82
N PHE A 67 6.26 2.94 4.86
CA PHE A 67 6.46 3.40 3.49
C PHE A 67 5.13 3.55 2.77
N LEU A 68 5.17 4.23 1.62
CA LEU A 68 3.99 4.44 0.79
C LEU A 68 4.01 3.46 -0.37
N GLU A 69 2.86 2.92 -0.68
CA GLU A 69 2.66 1.96 -1.76
C GLU A 69 1.44 2.32 -2.58
N PRO A 70 1.48 2.21 -3.92
CA PRO A 70 0.27 2.39 -4.72
C PRO A 70 -0.83 1.44 -4.27
N VAL A 71 -2.05 1.97 -4.06
CA VAL A 71 -3.20 1.19 -3.63
C VAL A 71 -3.48 0.05 -4.61
N ILE A 72 -3.33 0.31 -5.91
CA ILE A 72 -3.61 -0.68 -6.96
C ILE A 72 -2.68 -1.90 -6.93
N ARG A 73 -1.49 -1.76 -6.32
CA ARG A 73 -0.50 -2.85 -6.28
C ARG A 73 -1.05 -4.13 -5.66
N ASP A 74 -1.68 -4.01 -4.50
CA ASP A 74 -2.26 -5.18 -3.80
C ASP A 74 -3.47 -5.74 -4.53
N ILE A 75 -4.28 -4.86 -5.12
CA ILE A 75 -5.47 -5.26 -5.87
C ILE A 75 -5.06 -6.16 -7.04
N ILE A 76 -4.11 -5.71 -7.85
CA ILE A 76 -3.61 -6.50 -8.99
C ILE A 76 -2.84 -7.71 -8.49
N GLY A 77 -2.06 -7.56 -7.41
CA GLY A 77 -1.26 -8.64 -6.84
C GLY A 77 -2.07 -9.80 -6.29
N SER A 78 -3.30 -9.56 -5.88
CA SER A 78 -4.22 -10.61 -5.38
C SER A 78 -5.17 -11.15 -6.43
N THR A 79 -5.09 -10.64 -7.66
CA THR A 79 -5.95 -11.04 -8.77
C THR A 79 -5.34 -12.26 -9.48
N THR A 80 -6.16 -13.27 -9.75
CA THR A 80 -5.72 -14.47 -10.46
C THR A 80 -5.47 -14.17 -11.95
N ILE A 81 -4.73 -15.05 -12.63
CA ILE A 81 -4.46 -14.90 -14.05
C ILE A 81 -5.76 -14.91 -14.86
N ASP A 82 -6.70 -15.80 -14.51
CA ASP A 82 -8.00 -15.88 -15.19
C ASP A 82 -8.80 -14.58 -15.05
N GLU A 83 -8.79 -14.00 -13.85
CA GLU A 83 -9.44 -12.71 -13.59
C GLU A 83 -8.76 -11.58 -14.35
N LEU A 84 -7.42 -11.58 -14.42
CA LEU A 84 -6.67 -10.58 -15.19
C LEU A 84 -6.99 -10.64 -16.67
N GLU A 85 -7.15 -11.85 -17.22
CA GLU A 85 -7.55 -12.03 -18.61
C GLU A 85 -8.98 -11.50 -18.87
N ARG A 86 -9.89 -11.75 -17.92
CA ARG A 86 -11.24 -11.20 -18.00
C ARG A 86 -11.23 -9.67 -17.95
N ILE A 87 -10.45 -9.11 -17.05
CA ILE A 87 -10.29 -7.65 -16.91
C ILE A 87 -9.69 -7.05 -18.19
N ALA A 88 -8.69 -7.71 -18.76
CA ALA A 88 -8.08 -7.31 -20.03
C ALA A 88 -9.12 -7.26 -21.15
N ASP A 89 -9.95 -8.30 -21.26
CA ASP A 89 -11.02 -8.37 -22.27
C ASP A 89 -12.05 -7.25 -22.06
N GLU A 90 -12.49 -7.03 -20.82
CA GLU A 90 -13.49 -6.01 -20.49
C GLU A 90 -12.98 -4.58 -20.71
N THR A 91 -11.70 -4.35 -20.48
CA THR A 91 -11.10 -3.00 -20.61
C THR A 91 -10.53 -2.72 -21.99
N GLY A 92 -10.26 -3.77 -22.77
CA GLY A 92 -9.52 -3.65 -24.02
C GLY A 92 -8.02 -3.41 -23.81
N MET A 93 -7.52 -3.54 -22.60
CA MET A 93 -6.11 -3.39 -22.28
C MET A 93 -5.38 -4.72 -22.35
N ASP A 94 -4.12 -4.70 -22.78
CA ASP A 94 -3.26 -5.87 -22.74
C ASP A 94 -3.02 -6.26 -21.26
N ARG A 95 -3.10 -7.56 -20.96
CA ARG A 95 -2.90 -8.08 -19.60
C ARG A 95 -1.58 -7.63 -19.02
N ARG A 96 -0.51 -7.61 -19.80
CA ARG A 96 0.84 -7.19 -19.34
C ARG A 96 0.84 -5.74 -18.90
N ARG A 97 0.11 -4.88 -19.59
CA ARG A 97 -0.01 -3.46 -19.21
C ARG A 97 -0.72 -3.31 -17.88
N ILE A 98 -1.70 -4.16 -17.59
CA ILE A 98 -2.39 -4.16 -16.29
C ILE A 98 -1.42 -4.63 -15.20
N GLU A 99 -0.69 -5.72 -15.44
CA GLU A 99 0.30 -6.24 -14.50
C GLU A 99 1.43 -5.25 -14.23
N ASP A 100 1.85 -4.49 -15.23
CA ASP A 100 2.93 -3.51 -15.09
C ASP A 100 2.58 -2.38 -14.11
N LEU A 101 1.29 -2.11 -13.87
CA LEU A 101 0.87 -1.10 -12.90
C LEU A 101 1.33 -1.41 -11.47
N ARG A 102 1.76 -2.64 -11.19
CA ARG A 102 2.29 -3.01 -9.87
C ARG A 102 3.68 -2.45 -9.60
N LYS A 103 4.44 -2.11 -10.63
CA LYS A 103 5.88 -1.84 -10.49
C LYS A 103 6.38 -0.57 -11.19
N ILE A 104 5.55 0.09 -11.98
CA ILE A 104 5.99 1.29 -12.69
C ILE A 104 5.94 2.53 -11.82
N SER A 105 6.72 3.54 -12.19
CA SER A 105 6.76 4.84 -11.53
C SER A 105 5.59 5.73 -11.97
N ASN A 106 5.38 6.83 -11.25
CA ASN A 106 4.40 7.85 -11.66
C ASN A 106 4.74 8.43 -13.03
N SER A 107 6.01 8.58 -13.35
CA SER A 107 6.46 9.08 -14.64
C SER A 107 6.07 8.14 -15.78
N GLU A 108 6.27 6.84 -15.58
CA GLU A 108 5.87 5.82 -16.56
C GLU A 108 4.36 5.73 -16.68
N LEU A 109 3.63 5.89 -15.58
CA LEU A 109 2.17 5.94 -15.59
C LEU A 109 1.68 7.08 -16.49
N GLU A 110 2.21 8.27 -16.28
CA GLU A 110 1.86 9.46 -17.06
C GLU A 110 2.17 9.30 -18.54
N SER A 111 3.31 8.67 -18.86
CA SER A 111 3.78 8.54 -20.23
C SER A 111 3.06 7.44 -21.03
N ASN A 112 2.65 6.36 -20.37
CA ASN A 112 2.21 5.14 -21.04
C ASN A 112 0.72 4.84 -20.92
N TYR A 113 -0.03 5.58 -20.10
CA TYR A 113 -1.45 5.33 -19.86
C TYR A 113 -2.24 6.61 -19.99
N THR A 114 -3.46 6.47 -20.46
CA THR A 114 -4.41 7.60 -20.53
C THR A 114 -5.34 7.55 -19.31
N LYS A 115 -5.84 8.72 -18.93
CA LYS A 115 -6.86 8.80 -17.87
C LYS A 115 -8.08 7.96 -18.19
N LYS A 116 -8.48 7.94 -19.48
CA LYS A 116 -9.63 7.17 -19.94
C LYS A 116 -9.45 5.67 -19.73
N GLU A 117 -8.26 5.15 -20.07
CA GLU A 117 -7.92 3.74 -19.83
C GLU A 117 -7.98 3.39 -18.36
N LEU A 118 -7.39 4.24 -17.51
CA LEU A 118 -7.33 3.99 -16.07
C LEU A 118 -8.69 4.15 -15.40
N ASP A 119 -9.54 5.05 -15.88
CA ASP A 119 -10.90 5.18 -15.38
C ASP A 119 -11.71 3.92 -15.67
N LYS A 120 -11.59 3.40 -16.88
CA LYS A 120 -12.28 2.16 -17.29
C LYS A 120 -11.77 0.97 -16.48
N LEU A 121 -10.45 0.86 -16.30
CA LEU A 121 -9.83 -0.19 -15.47
C LEU A 121 -10.33 -0.11 -14.04
N SER A 122 -10.35 1.07 -13.45
CA SER A 122 -10.81 1.27 -12.08
C SER A 122 -12.22 0.74 -11.90
N LYS A 123 -13.13 1.09 -12.80
CA LYS A 123 -14.53 0.64 -12.74
C LYS A 123 -14.66 -0.88 -12.87
N VAL A 124 -13.89 -1.49 -13.75
CA VAL A 124 -13.91 -2.95 -13.91
C VAL A 124 -13.39 -3.64 -12.65
N LEU A 125 -12.43 -3.02 -11.95
CA LEU A 125 -11.92 -3.52 -10.67
C LEU A 125 -12.88 -3.26 -9.49
N GLY A 126 -13.94 -2.47 -9.70
CA GLY A 126 -14.92 -2.15 -8.66
C GLY A 126 -14.61 -0.88 -7.87
N TYR A 127 -13.80 0.02 -8.43
CA TYR A 127 -13.37 1.26 -7.79
C TYR A 127 -13.68 2.47 -8.64
N ASN A 128 -13.62 3.64 -8.02
CA ASN A 128 -13.60 4.91 -8.75
C ASN A 128 -12.16 5.26 -9.11
N PHE A 129 -11.98 6.10 -10.14
CA PHE A 129 -10.64 6.55 -10.54
C PHE A 129 -9.87 7.16 -9.36
N GLN A 130 -10.55 8.01 -8.56
CA GLN A 130 -9.92 8.70 -7.43
C GLN A 130 -9.50 7.78 -6.29
N ASP A 131 -10.02 6.56 -6.25
CA ASP A 131 -9.61 5.58 -5.25
C ASP A 131 -8.22 5.00 -5.54
N LEU A 132 -7.82 4.98 -6.81
CA LEU A 132 -6.59 4.34 -7.27
C LEU A 132 -5.56 5.32 -7.85
N PHE A 133 -6.01 6.47 -8.34
CA PHE A 133 -5.18 7.45 -9.03
C PHE A 133 -5.52 8.88 -8.61
N GLU A 134 -4.61 9.80 -8.88
CA GLU A 134 -4.77 11.24 -8.69
C GLU A 134 -4.45 11.97 -10.01
N ASP A 135 -5.14 13.07 -10.26
CA ASP A 135 -4.81 13.95 -11.38
C ASP A 135 -3.55 14.77 -11.14
#